data_86ec005419f6f1a1383a3169dfc843a2
#
_entry.id   86ec005419f6f1a1383a3169dfc843a2
#
_cell.length_a   1.000
_cell.length_b   1.000
_cell.length_c   1.000
_cell.angle_alpha   90.00
_cell.angle_beta   90.00
_cell.angle_gamma   90.00
#
_symmetry.space_group_name_H-M   'P 1'
#
loop_
_entity.id
_entity.type
_entity.pdbx_description
1 polymer ?
#
loop_
_entity_poly.entity_id
_entity_poly.type
_entity_poly.pdbx_seq_one_letter_code
_entity_poly.pdbx_strand_id
1 'polypeptide(L)'
;MVKYNTKVLGFGDNVVDLYEHSHMMYPGGNCVNLCAYSKMFGVERAAYMGYFGSDDIAEFVISVLNELGIETVKCKQLVGENGWSKCTLRDGDRIFGDYNEGGVRGKTPYILDRFDLEYIKEFDFVHTGNYCYTESQLKVMKEAGIKISFDFSDDSSKEYYEKYAPYITYAFCSFDGDDEAAKEHLKFIHSLGPELVSLTRGSKGCIMYDGEQFYTQPATLIDNVVDTMGAGDSFLTSFMDCYIDQLKRGTDRQEAIRTSLKEASKFAAHVCTLNGAFGYGKPYED
;
A
#
# COMPACT_ATOMS: atom_id res chain seq x y z
N MET A 1 0.36 -12.22 18.19
CA MET A 1 1.38 -13.30 18.06
C MET A 1 1.98 -13.17 16.67
N VAL A 2 3.31 -13.09 16.53
CA VAL A 2 3.97 -12.99 15.22
C VAL A 2 3.70 -14.28 14.44
N LYS A 3 3.15 -14.15 13.23
CA LYS A 3 2.81 -15.25 12.32
C LYS A 3 3.78 -15.33 11.15
N TYR A 4 4.25 -14.16 10.67
CA TYR A 4 5.14 -14.02 9.53
C TYR A 4 6.46 -13.35 9.94
N ASN A 5 7.58 -13.95 9.57
CA ASN A 5 8.93 -13.39 9.78
C ASN A 5 9.26 -12.41 8.66
N THR A 6 8.46 -11.36 8.54
CA THR A 6 8.63 -10.29 7.55
C THR A 6 8.80 -8.96 8.27
N LYS A 7 9.66 -8.11 7.74
CA LYS A 7 9.92 -6.76 8.21
C LYS A 7 9.62 -5.79 7.09
N VAL A 8 8.65 -4.90 7.30
CA VAL A 8 8.16 -4.00 6.26
C VAL A 8 8.33 -2.55 6.64
N LEU A 9 8.57 -1.71 5.64
CA LEU A 9 8.61 -0.26 5.81
C LEU A 9 7.73 0.40 4.75
N GLY A 10 6.74 1.18 5.20
CA GLY A 10 5.98 2.10 4.36
C GLY A 10 6.68 3.45 4.29
N PHE A 11 6.99 3.92 3.08
CA PHE A 11 7.67 5.19 2.86
C PHE A 11 6.84 6.11 1.96
N GLY A 12 6.24 7.14 2.54
CA GLY A 12 5.47 8.10 1.74
C GLY A 12 4.33 8.77 2.46
N ASP A 13 3.13 8.51 1.99
CA ASP A 13 1.91 9.21 2.37
C ASP A 13 1.34 8.73 3.71
N ASN A 14 0.68 9.65 4.36
CA ASN A 14 -0.35 9.42 5.36
C ASN A 14 -1.45 10.44 5.12
N VAL A 15 -2.66 9.99 5.04
CA VAL A 15 -3.84 10.83 4.86
C VAL A 15 -4.94 10.40 5.82
N VAL A 16 -5.93 11.25 6.00
CA VAL A 16 -7.16 10.90 6.69
C VAL A 16 -8.30 10.98 5.70
N ASP A 17 -9.10 9.92 5.64
CA ASP A 17 -10.31 9.88 4.83
C ASP A 17 -11.48 10.44 5.65
N LEU A 18 -12.02 11.58 5.20
CA LEU A 18 -13.14 12.28 5.82
C LEU A 18 -14.44 11.80 5.19
N TYR A 19 -15.20 11.01 5.90
CA TYR A 19 -16.47 10.44 5.46
C TYR A 19 -17.60 11.43 5.73
N GLU A 20 -17.93 12.28 4.76
CA GLU A 20 -18.90 13.37 4.91
C GLU A 20 -20.30 12.89 5.32
N HIS A 21 -20.74 11.72 4.84
CA HIS A 21 -22.06 11.17 5.14
C HIS A 21 -22.22 10.70 6.59
N SER A 22 -21.15 10.45 7.33
CA SER A 22 -21.17 9.96 8.70
C SER A 22 -20.44 10.86 9.69
N HIS A 23 -19.81 11.96 9.23
CA HIS A 23 -18.92 12.82 10.03
C HIS A 23 -17.85 12.02 10.79
N MET A 24 -17.34 10.97 10.15
CA MET A 24 -16.26 10.14 10.69
C MET A 24 -15.00 10.32 9.85
N MET A 25 -13.86 10.39 10.50
CA MET A 25 -12.56 10.33 9.84
C MET A 25 -11.84 9.01 10.17
N TYR A 26 -11.16 8.47 9.18
CA TYR A 26 -10.37 7.24 9.31
C TYR A 26 -8.94 7.49 8.84
N PRO A 27 -7.94 6.95 9.54
CA PRO A 27 -6.56 7.05 9.06
C PRO A 27 -6.39 6.16 7.83
N GLY A 28 -5.60 6.65 6.87
CA GLY A 28 -5.39 6.00 5.58
C GLY A 28 -4.10 6.47 4.92
N GLY A 29 -4.04 6.29 3.62
CA GLY A 29 -2.85 6.45 2.81
C GLY A 29 -2.15 5.13 2.57
N ASN A 30 -1.69 4.92 1.35
CA ASN A 30 -1.14 3.65 0.87
C ASN A 30 -0.04 3.10 1.80
N CYS A 31 0.91 3.95 2.23
CA CYS A 31 2.01 3.55 3.11
C CYS A 31 1.58 3.28 4.55
N VAL A 32 0.64 4.04 5.09
CA VAL A 32 0.06 3.80 6.43
C VAL A 32 -0.79 2.53 6.41
N ASN A 33 -1.61 2.35 5.38
CA ASN A 33 -2.41 1.14 5.19
C ASN A 33 -1.53 -0.12 5.17
N LEU A 34 -0.42 -0.11 4.42
CA LEU A 34 0.53 -1.22 4.43
C LEU A 34 0.98 -1.55 5.86
N CYS A 35 1.43 -0.55 6.62
CA CYS A 35 1.95 -0.77 7.98
C CYS A 35 0.86 -1.34 8.91
N ALA A 36 -0.35 -0.78 8.85
CA ALA A 36 -1.48 -1.22 9.66
C ALA A 36 -1.89 -2.66 9.31
N TYR A 37 -2.06 -2.95 8.02
CA TYR A 37 -2.42 -4.29 7.56
C TYR A 37 -1.34 -5.33 7.87
N SER A 38 -0.06 -4.99 7.74
CA SER A 38 1.03 -5.89 8.13
C SER A 38 0.96 -6.25 9.61
N LYS A 39 0.68 -5.29 10.49
CA LYS A 39 0.48 -5.58 11.93
C LYS A 39 -0.75 -6.44 12.18
N MET A 40 -1.86 -6.17 11.51
CA MET A 40 -3.09 -6.98 11.60
C MET A 40 -2.87 -8.40 11.05
N PHE A 41 -2.11 -8.54 9.98
CA PHE A 41 -1.78 -9.82 9.36
C PHE A 41 -0.79 -10.64 10.19
N GLY A 42 0.02 -9.98 11.03
CA GLY A 42 0.88 -10.60 12.04
C GLY A 42 2.36 -10.68 11.65
N VAL A 43 2.91 -9.63 11.05
CA VAL A 43 4.35 -9.56 10.75
C VAL A 43 5.20 -9.28 12.00
N GLU A 44 6.48 -9.59 11.92
CA GLU A 44 7.47 -9.36 12.98
C GLU A 44 7.64 -7.86 13.27
N ARG A 45 7.87 -7.07 12.20
CA ARG A 45 8.19 -5.63 12.34
C ARG A 45 7.54 -4.82 11.22
N ALA A 46 6.88 -3.72 11.58
CA ALA A 46 6.36 -2.74 10.64
C ALA A 46 6.80 -1.34 11.07
N ALA A 47 7.27 -0.54 10.11
CA ALA A 47 7.68 0.84 10.33
C ALA A 47 7.08 1.74 9.25
N TYR A 48 6.74 2.95 9.65
CA TYR A 48 6.32 4.02 8.75
C TYR A 48 7.39 5.13 8.72
N MET A 49 7.63 5.68 7.55
CA MET A 49 8.56 6.77 7.31
C MET A 49 7.91 7.81 6.40
N GLY A 50 7.70 9.01 6.90
CA GLY A 50 7.03 10.07 6.16
C GLY A 50 6.99 11.38 6.94
N TYR A 51 6.19 12.32 6.45
CA TYR A 51 5.96 13.60 7.10
C TYR A 51 4.56 13.65 7.69
N PHE A 52 4.45 14.11 8.93
CA PHE A 52 3.20 14.49 9.57
C PHE A 52 3.04 16.00 9.56
N GLY A 53 1.80 16.45 9.48
CA GLY A 53 1.43 17.82 9.81
C GLY A 53 1.54 18.11 11.29
N SER A 54 1.10 19.31 11.70
CA SER A 54 1.08 19.76 13.09
C SER A 54 -0.33 20.08 13.62
N ASP A 55 -1.32 19.47 12.98
CA ASP A 55 -2.75 19.60 13.25
C ASP A 55 -3.32 18.38 14.00
N ASP A 56 -4.58 18.45 14.40
CA ASP A 56 -5.27 17.37 15.12
C ASP A 56 -5.43 16.09 14.28
N ILE A 57 -5.44 16.24 12.97
CA ILE A 57 -5.45 15.10 12.02
C ILE A 57 -4.14 14.33 12.10
N ALA A 58 -2.99 15.02 12.10
CA ALA A 58 -1.68 14.40 12.28
C ALA A 58 -1.58 13.66 13.61
N GLU A 59 -1.99 14.30 14.72
CA GLU A 59 -1.95 13.68 16.06
C GLU A 59 -2.84 12.44 16.12
N PHE A 60 -3.98 12.45 15.45
CA PHE A 60 -4.84 11.27 15.34
C PHE A 60 -4.14 10.11 14.63
N VAL A 61 -3.54 10.33 13.46
CA VAL A 61 -2.80 9.27 12.74
C VAL A 61 -1.65 8.75 13.60
N ILE A 62 -0.85 9.64 14.20
CA ILE A 62 0.27 9.27 15.10
C ILE A 62 -0.22 8.39 16.25
N SER A 63 -1.36 8.74 16.86
CA SER A 63 -1.92 7.96 17.98
C SER A 63 -2.28 6.54 17.58
N VAL A 64 -2.88 6.38 16.39
CA VAL A 64 -3.25 5.06 15.85
C VAL A 64 -2.02 4.23 15.50
N LEU A 65 -0.99 4.83 14.88
CA LEU A 65 0.26 4.12 14.59
C LEU A 65 0.95 3.62 15.87
N ASN A 66 0.96 4.45 16.93
CA ASN A 66 1.49 4.06 18.23
C ASN A 66 0.70 2.92 18.87
N GLU A 67 -0.64 2.95 18.81
CA GLU A 67 -1.51 1.89 19.32
C GLU A 67 -1.25 0.55 18.62
N LEU A 68 -1.07 0.59 17.30
CA LEU A 68 -0.73 -0.58 16.49
C LEU A 68 0.72 -1.07 16.69
N GLY A 69 1.56 -0.30 17.41
CA GLY A 69 2.97 -0.62 17.61
C GLY A 69 3.77 -0.57 16.31
N ILE A 70 3.46 0.40 15.45
CA ILE A 70 4.20 0.71 14.23
C ILE A 70 5.32 1.68 14.57
N GLU A 71 6.54 1.38 14.14
CA GLU A 71 7.70 2.24 14.36
C GLU A 71 7.62 3.51 13.52
N THR A 72 7.88 4.67 14.13
CA THR A 72 7.83 5.99 13.47
C THR A 72 9.13 6.79 13.65
N VAL A 73 10.24 6.10 13.99
CA VAL A 73 11.50 6.74 14.40
C VAL A 73 12.16 7.60 13.31
N LYS A 74 11.78 7.41 12.06
CA LYS A 74 12.26 8.21 10.91
C LYS A 74 11.21 9.19 10.38
N CYS A 75 10.08 9.31 11.03
CA CYS A 75 9.09 10.33 10.70
C CYS A 75 9.56 11.71 11.11
N LYS A 76 9.07 12.73 10.42
CA LYS A 76 9.30 14.14 10.76
C LYS A 76 7.95 14.86 10.84
N GLN A 77 7.80 15.74 11.82
CA GLN A 77 6.64 16.62 11.92
C GLN A 77 7.00 17.98 11.34
N LEU A 78 6.15 18.48 10.45
CA LEU A 78 6.30 19.78 9.79
C LEU A 78 5.14 20.69 10.15
N VAL A 79 5.39 21.99 10.26
CA VAL A 79 4.32 22.97 10.51
C VAL A 79 3.41 23.05 9.29
N GLY A 80 2.11 22.78 9.50
CA GLY A 80 1.08 22.81 8.47
C GLY A 80 0.12 21.62 8.56
N GLU A 81 -0.81 21.58 7.65
CA GLU A 81 -1.86 20.54 7.61
C GLU A 81 -1.31 19.18 7.23
N ASN A 82 -1.84 18.14 7.87
CA ASN A 82 -1.67 16.75 7.40
C ASN A 82 -2.48 16.51 6.11
N GLY A 83 -2.18 15.42 5.41
CA GLY A 83 -2.96 14.99 4.26
C GLY A 83 -4.39 14.59 4.65
N TRP A 84 -5.38 15.00 3.88
CA TRP A 84 -6.76 14.54 4.00
C TRP A 84 -7.44 14.46 2.64
N SER A 85 -8.44 13.59 2.55
CA SER A 85 -9.31 13.43 1.38
C SER A 85 -10.75 13.24 1.84
N LYS A 86 -11.69 13.93 1.22
CA LYS A 86 -13.12 13.75 1.46
C LYS A 86 -13.64 12.55 0.67
N CYS A 87 -14.52 11.79 1.32
CA CYS A 87 -15.18 10.65 0.72
C CYS A 87 -16.66 10.63 1.10
N THR A 88 -17.53 10.36 0.14
CA THR A 88 -18.95 10.11 0.38
C THR A 88 -19.37 8.80 -0.27
N LEU A 89 -20.45 8.20 0.24
CA LEU A 89 -21.06 7.02 -0.37
C LEU A 89 -22.31 7.45 -1.12
N ARG A 90 -22.43 7.05 -2.39
CA ARG A 90 -23.63 7.22 -3.19
C ARG A 90 -23.99 5.87 -3.82
N ASP A 91 -25.17 5.35 -3.50
CA ASP A 91 -25.68 4.06 -4.00
C ASP A 91 -24.72 2.88 -3.75
N GLY A 92 -23.94 2.94 -2.64
CA GLY A 92 -22.93 1.93 -2.29
C GLY A 92 -21.56 2.14 -2.92
N ASP A 93 -21.44 3.06 -3.87
CA ASP A 93 -20.16 3.43 -4.49
C ASP A 93 -19.53 4.62 -3.76
N ARG A 94 -18.20 4.63 -3.71
CA ARG A 94 -17.42 5.74 -3.17
C ARG A 94 -17.18 6.80 -4.22
N ILE A 95 -17.41 8.03 -3.78
CA ILE A 95 -17.07 9.21 -4.55
C ILE A 95 -16.06 9.99 -3.73
N PHE A 96 -14.84 10.12 -4.25
CA PHE A 96 -13.84 11.00 -3.69
C PHE A 96 -14.16 12.44 -4.08
N GLY A 97 -14.10 13.32 -3.08
CA GLY A 97 -14.34 14.75 -3.20
C GLY A 97 -13.06 15.57 -3.16
N ASP A 98 -13.11 16.68 -2.43
CA ASP A 98 -11.94 17.54 -2.24
C ASP A 98 -10.84 16.85 -1.46
N TYR A 99 -9.59 17.25 -1.69
CA TYR A 99 -8.40 16.80 -0.98
C TYR A 99 -7.35 17.91 -0.96
N ASN A 100 -6.43 17.86 0.00
CA ASN A 100 -5.39 18.89 0.16
C ASN A 100 -4.02 18.51 -0.43
N GLU A 101 -3.99 17.67 -1.45
CA GLU A 101 -2.75 17.25 -2.15
C GLU A 101 -1.68 16.68 -1.20
N GLY A 102 -2.11 15.94 -0.16
CA GLY A 102 -1.21 15.32 0.82
C GLY A 102 -0.66 16.27 1.88
N GLY A 103 -1.21 17.49 1.98
CA GLY A 103 -0.82 18.47 3.00
C GLY A 103 0.66 18.82 2.94
N VAL A 104 1.35 18.81 4.09
CA VAL A 104 2.80 19.10 4.17
C VAL A 104 3.63 18.10 3.37
N ARG A 105 3.15 16.84 3.22
CA ARG A 105 3.85 15.80 2.46
C ARG A 105 3.90 16.11 0.97
N GLY A 106 2.79 16.54 0.38
CA GLY A 106 2.71 16.91 -1.03
C GLY A 106 3.57 18.14 -1.38
N LYS A 107 3.80 19.02 -0.40
CA LYS A 107 4.55 20.28 -0.58
C LYS A 107 6.04 20.17 -0.28
N THR A 108 6.47 19.12 0.44
CA THR A 108 7.85 19.00 0.93
C THR A 108 8.47 17.68 0.48
N PRO A 109 9.45 17.69 -0.44
CA PRO A 109 10.14 16.48 -0.88
C PRO A 109 10.89 15.83 0.29
N TYR A 110 10.76 14.49 0.40
CA TYR A 110 11.60 13.72 1.31
C TYR A 110 12.88 13.33 0.58
N ILE A 111 14.01 13.80 1.06
CA ILE A 111 15.33 13.48 0.51
C ILE A 111 16.00 12.50 1.48
N LEU A 112 16.25 11.29 0.99
CA LEU A 112 16.91 10.24 1.75
C LEU A 112 18.40 10.54 1.90
N ASP A 113 18.87 10.52 3.13
CA ASP A 113 20.30 10.58 3.42
C ASP A 113 20.88 9.17 3.66
N ARG A 114 22.20 9.12 3.93
CA ARG A 114 22.90 7.86 4.20
C ARG A 114 22.28 7.09 5.37
N PHE A 115 21.88 7.76 6.44
CA PHE A 115 21.36 7.12 7.65
C PHE A 115 19.93 6.61 7.44
N ASP A 116 19.17 7.27 6.57
CA ASP A 116 17.86 6.79 6.15
C ASP A 116 17.98 5.51 5.34
N LEU A 117 18.93 5.46 4.39
CA LEU A 117 19.17 4.26 3.58
C LEU A 117 19.63 3.08 4.45
N GLU A 118 20.52 3.29 5.42
CA GLU A 118 20.94 2.23 6.34
C GLU A 118 19.77 1.71 7.20
N TYR A 119 18.89 2.59 7.64
CA TYR A 119 17.67 2.18 8.35
C TYR A 119 16.72 1.37 7.46
N ILE A 120 16.49 1.82 6.22
CA ILE A 120 15.60 1.13 5.27
C ILE A 120 16.12 -0.30 4.98
N LYS A 121 17.44 -0.51 4.92
CA LYS A 121 18.05 -1.84 4.69
C LYS A 121 17.79 -2.86 5.81
N GLU A 122 17.31 -2.43 6.98
CA GLU A 122 16.91 -3.35 8.05
C GLU A 122 15.60 -4.10 7.73
N PHE A 123 14.87 -3.66 6.71
CA PHE A 123 13.59 -4.22 6.28
C PHE A 123 13.76 -5.09 5.04
N ASP A 124 12.85 -6.03 4.86
CA ASP A 124 12.89 -6.96 3.73
C ASP A 124 12.54 -6.27 2.41
N PHE A 125 11.67 -5.27 2.50
CA PHE A 125 11.31 -4.37 1.40
C PHE A 125 10.78 -3.05 1.96
N VAL A 126 10.86 -2.02 1.12
CA VAL A 126 10.16 -0.76 1.31
C VAL A 126 8.97 -0.71 0.35
N HIS A 127 7.83 -0.23 0.85
CA HIS A 127 6.66 0.03 0.02
C HIS A 127 6.41 1.52 -0.12
N THR A 128 6.06 1.91 -1.31
CA THR A 128 5.63 3.25 -1.69
C THR A 128 4.71 3.16 -2.91
N GLY A 129 4.19 4.26 -3.41
CA GLY A 129 3.26 4.22 -4.54
C GLY A 129 3.09 5.56 -5.24
N ASN A 130 2.24 5.54 -6.23
CA ASN A 130 1.66 6.73 -6.81
C ASN A 130 0.97 7.54 -5.70
N TYR A 131 1.02 8.84 -5.72
CA TYR A 131 0.57 9.76 -4.66
C TYR A 131 1.39 9.76 -3.35
N CYS A 132 2.46 8.97 -3.25
CA CYS A 132 3.37 8.99 -2.09
C CYS A 132 4.43 10.09 -2.17
N TYR A 133 4.58 10.75 -3.32
CA TYR A 133 5.57 11.82 -3.57
C TYR A 133 7.02 11.37 -3.32
N THR A 134 7.35 10.12 -3.64
CA THR A 134 8.64 9.49 -3.37
C THR A 134 9.43 9.15 -4.63
N GLU A 135 8.88 9.41 -5.81
CA GLU A 135 9.42 8.98 -7.10
C GLU A 135 10.88 9.43 -7.32
N SER A 136 11.24 10.61 -6.82
CA SER A 136 12.61 11.13 -6.90
C SER A 136 13.62 10.29 -6.11
N GLN A 137 13.16 9.45 -5.18
CA GLN A 137 14.00 8.61 -4.30
C GLN A 137 14.11 7.15 -4.78
N LEU A 138 13.29 6.72 -5.74
CA LEU A 138 13.28 5.34 -6.23
C LEU A 138 14.65 4.89 -6.76
N LYS A 139 15.29 5.74 -7.56
CA LYS A 139 16.64 5.46 -8.09
C LYS A 139 17.66 5.28 -6.97
N VAL A 140 17.67 6.18 -5.99
CA VAL A 140 18.60 6.15 -4.85
C VAL A 140 18.44 4.86 -4.05
N MET A 141 17.19 4.46 -3.75
CA MET A 141 16.89 3.21 -3.06
C MET A 141 17.32 1.99 -3.88
N LYS A 142 17.05 1.95 -5.18
CA LYS A 142 17.46 0.87 -6.07
C LYS A 142 18.99 0.72 -6.12
N GLU A 143 19.71 1.83 -6.27
CA GLU A 143 21.19 1.84 -6.27
C GLU A 143 21.79 1.41 -4.93
N ALA A 144 21.07 1.64 -3.82
CA ALA A 144 21.44 1.14 -2.50
C ALA A 144 21.12 -0.35 -2.28
N GLY A 145 20.54 -1.04 -3.28
CA GLY A 145 20.18 -2.47 -3.20
C GLY A 145 18.89 -2.77 -2.43
N ILE A 146 18.05 -1.76 -2.20
CA ILE A 146 16.78 -1.90 -1.48
C ILE A 146 15.73 -2.48 -2.45
N LYS A 147 14.98 -3.48 -1.99
CA LYS A 147 13.82 -4.01 -2.72
C LYS A 147 12.63 -3.07 -2.55
N ILE A 148 12.03 -2.66 -3.65
CA ILE A 148 10.93 -1.70 -3.68
C ILE A 148 9.65 -2.38 -4.16
N SER A 149 8.62 -2.35 -3.33
CA SER A 149 7.23 -2.61 -3.70
C SER A 149 6.57 -1.27 -4.05
N PHE A 150 5.91 -1.20 -5.18
CA PHE A 150 5.30 0.04 -5.66
C PHE A 150 3.87 -0.20 -6.15
N ASP A 151 2.95 0.62 -5.64
CA ASP A 151 1.58 0.65 -6.13
C ASP A 151 1.41 1.77 -7.16
N PHE A 152 1.17 1.37 -8.41
CA PHE A 152 0.91 2.27 -9.53
C PHE A 152 -0.55 2.76 -9.58
N SER A 153 -1.43 2.27 -8.67
CA SER A 153 -2.86 2.60 -8.69
C SER A 153 -3.55 2.21 -10.01
N ASP A 154 -4.60 2.92 -10.38
CA ASP A 154 -5.42 2.68 -11.60
C ASP A 154 -5.19 3.71 -12.72
N ASP A 155 -4.47 4.78 -12.46
CA ASP A 155 -4.31 5.94 -13.36
C ASP A 155 -2.86 6.21 -13.78
N SER A 156 -2.02 5.18 -13.88
CA SER A 156 -0.64 5.37 -14.32
C SER A 156 -0.53 5.35 -15.83
N SER A 157 0.00 6.43 -16.42
CA SER A 157 0.25 6.49 -17.85
C SER A 157 1.41 5.57 -18.28
N LYS A 158 1.47 5.25 -19.56
CA LYS A 158 2.58 4.45 -20.12
C LYS A 158 3.94 5.10 -19.82
N GLU A 159 4.03 6.42 -19.96
CA GLU A 159 5.24 7.20 -19.68
C GLU A 159 5.63 7.14 -18.21
N TYR A 160 4.65 7.08 -17.32
CA TYR A 160 4.89 6.93 -15.88
C TYR A 160 5.50 5.55 -15.57
N TYR A 161 4.96 4.47 -16.16
CA TYR A 161 5.57 3.15 -16.03
C TYR A 161 6.99 3.11 -16.60
N GLU A 162 7.21 3.61 -17.82
CA GLU A 162 8.54 3.64 -18.47
C GLU A 162 9.57 4.39 -17.63
N LYS A 163 9.16 5.43 -16.93
CA LYS A 163 10.02 6.26 -16.11
C LYS A 163 10.40 5.63 -14.77
N TYR A 164 9.47 4.95 -14.10
CA TYR A 164 9.64 4.52 -12.71
C TYR A 164 9.75 3.01 -12.51
N ALA A 165 9.12 2.19 -13.33
CA ALA A 165 9.17 0.73 -13.21
C ALA A 165 10.61 0.15 -13.25
N PRO A 166 11.60 0.73 -13.97
CA PRO A 166 12.98 0.25 -13.93
C PRO A 166 13.62 0.21 -12.55
N TYR A 167 13.09 0.96 -11.59
CA TYR A 167 13.60 0.99 -10.21
C TYR A 167 12.86 0.04 -9.26
N ILE A 168 11.72 -0.52 -9.70
CA ILE A 168 10.79 -1.28 -8.87
C ILE A 168 11.13 -2.77 -8.90
N THR A 169 10.97 -3.44 -7.76
CA THR A 169 11.12 -4.90 -7.65
C THR A 169 9.77 -5.61 -7.78
N TYR A 170 8.74 -5.10 -7.09
CA TYR A 170 7.40 -5.66 -7.05
C TYR A 170 6.39 -4.57 -7.43
N ALA A 171 5.71 -4.73 -8.55
CA ALA A 171 4.75 -3.76 -9.08
C ALA A 171 3.31 -4.23 -8.84
N PHE A 172 2.50 -3.33 -8.33
CA PHE A 172 1.06 -3.52 -8.13
C PHE A 172 0.30 -2.43 -8.86
N CYS A 173 -0.85 -2.77 -9.44
CA CYS A 173 -1.76 -1.81 -10.05
C CYS A 173 -3.18 -2.38 -10.08
N SER A 174 -4.14 -1.50 -10.33
CA SER A 174 -5.53 -1.85 -10.59
C SER A 174 -5.81 -1.81 -12.09
N PHE A 175 -6.69 -2.65 -12.58
CA PHE A 175 -6.99 -2.72 -14.01
C PHE A 175 -8.41 -3.21 -14.25
N ASP A 176 -9.17 -2.49 -15.08
CA ASP A 176 -10.56 -2.83 -15.40
C ASP A 176 -10.76 -3.30 -16.85
N GLY A 177 -9.77 -3.95 -17.44
CA GLY A 177 -9.84 -4.54 -18.76
C GLY A 177 -10.24 -6.02 -18.77
N ASP A 178 -10.30 -6.60 -19.97
CA ASP A 178 -10.45 -8.04 -20.14
C ASP A 178 -9.15 -8.80 -19.82
N ASP A 179 -9.19 -10.13 -19.86
CA ASP A 179 -8.06 -10.96 -19.44
C ASP A 179 -6.86 -10.86 -20.40
N GLU A 180 -7.10 -10.68 -21.69
CA GLU A 180 -5.99 -10.57 -22.65
C GLU A 180 -5.29 -9.21 -22.53
N ALA A 181 -6.05 -8.13 -22.43
CA ALA A 181 -5.50 -6.81 -22.18
C ALA A 181 -4.75 -6.76 -20.83
N ALA A 182 -5.28 -7.41 -19.78
CA ALA A 182 -4.60 -7.55 -18.50
C ALA A 182 -3.25 -8.25 -18.61
N LYS A 183 -3.18 -9.36 -19.35
CA LYS A 183 -1.93 -10.11 -19.57
C LYS A 183 -0.92 -9.32 -20.39
N GLU A 184 -1.36 -8.58 -21.41
CA GLU A 184 -0.48 -7.70 -22.20
C GLU A 184 0.09 -6.59 -21.31
N HIS A 185 -0.73 -5.98 -20.47
CA HIS A 185 -0.31 -4.93 -19.54
C HIS A 185 0.69 -5.45 -18.51
N LEU A 186 0.47 -6.64 -17.95
CA LEU A 186 1.42 -7.31 -17.05
C LEU A 186 2.79 -7.55 -17.71
N LYS A 187 2.80 -8.07 -18.94
CA LYS A 187 4.04 -8.29 -19.70
C LYS A 187 4.76 -6.98 -19.98
N PHE A 188 4.01 -5.94 -20.35
CA PHE A 188 4.57 -4.63 -20.60
C PHE A 188 5.30 -4.10 -19.37
N ILE A 189 4.63 -4.05 -18.20
CA ILE A 189 5.25 -3.55 -16.95
C ILE A 189 6.45 -4.42 -16.56
N HIS A 190 6.33 -5.74 -16.64
CA HIS A 190 7.42 -6.67 -16.34
C HIS A 190 8.65 -6.43 -17.23
N SER A 191 8.44 -6.13 -18.51
CA SER A 191 9.54 -5.86 -19.46
C SER A 191 10.36 -4.62 -19.10
N LEU A 192 9.84 -3.75 -18.25
CA LEU A 192 10.51 -2.53 -17.77
C LEU A 192 11.41 -2.76 -16.56
N GLY A 193 11.32 -3.93 -15.87
CA GLY A 193 12.24 -4.25 -14.80
C GLY A 193 11.71 -4.97 -13.55
N PRO A 194 10.44 -4.83 -13.16
CA PRO A 194 9.92 -5.53 -11.98
C PRO A 194 10.02 -7.06 -12.10
N GLU A 195 10.38 -7.72 -11.00
CA GLU A 195 10.47 -9.19 -10.93
C GLU A 195 9.10 -9.86 -10.82
N LEU A 196 8.10 -9.12 -10.32
CA LEU A 196 6.74 -9.56 -10.10
C LEU A 196 5.79 -8.40 -10.38
N VAL A 197 4.73 -8.66 -11.16
CA VAL A 197 3.70 -7.67 -11.46
C VAL A 197 2.33 -8.24 -11.14
N SER A 198 1.51 -7.50 -10.41
CA SER A 198 0.14 -7.89 -10.03
C SER A 198 -0.88 -6.87 -10.48
N LEU A 199 -1.98 -7.31 -11.06
CA LEU A 199 -3.17 -6.53 -11.36
C LEU A 199 -4.33 -6.99 -10.47
N THR A 200 -4.87 -6.08 -9.66
CA THR A 200 -6.14 -6.28 -8.96
C THR A 200 -7.29 -5.82 -9.85
N ARG A 201 -8.43 -6.55 -9.82
CA ARG A 201 -9.58 -6.37 -10.71
C ARG A 201 -10.90 -6.43 -9.94
N GLY A 202 -10.91 -5.88 -8.72
CA GLY A 202 -12.07 -5.87 -7.83
C GLY A 202 -12.62 -7.29 -7.61
N SER A 203 -13.92 -7.47 -7.79
CA SER A 203 -14.60 -8.77 -7.61
C SER A 203 -14.14 -9.88 -8.56
N LYS A 204 -13.43 -9.55 -9.66
CA LYS A 204 -12.82 -10.53 -10.55
C LYS A 204 -11.55 -11.16 -9.97
N GLY A 205 -11.02 -10.63 -8.87
CA GLY A 205 -9.79 -11.11 -8.22
C GLY A 205 -8.54 -10.45 -8.77
N CYS A 206 -7.47 -11.23 -8.98
CA CYS A 206 -6.21 -10.70 -9.50
C CYS A 206 -5.56 -11.63 -10.54
N ILE A 207 -4.70 -11.05 -11.36
CA ILE A 207 -3.75 -11.75 -12.22
C ILE A 207 -2.35 -11.25 -11.88
N MET A 208 -1.40 -12.16 -11.74
CA MET A 208 0.01 -11.85 -11.47
C MET A 208 0.89 -12.50 -12.53
N TYR A 209 2.03 -11.87 -12.84
CA TYR A 209 3.04 -12.39 -13.79
C TYR A 209 4.43 -12.31 -13.17
N ASP A 210 5.20 -13.39 -13.26
CA ASP A 210 6.55 -13.52 -12.69
C ASP A 210 7.68 -13.55 -13.73
N GLY A 211 7.33 -13.25 -14.99
CA GLY A 211 8.24 -13.33 -16.14
C GLY A 211 8.16 -14.66 -16.91
N GLU A 212 7.63 -15.72 -16.29
CA GLU A 212 7.52 -17.06 -16.89
C GLU A 212 6.07 -17.45 -17.08
N GLN A 213 5.22 -17.25 -16.08
CA GLN A 213 3.82 -17.68 -16.11
C GLN A 213 2.88 -16.71 -15.45
N PHE A 214 1.60 -16.85 -15.77
CA PHE A 214 0.52 -16.11 -15.12
C PHE A 214 -0.08 -16.92 -13.98
N TYR A 215 -0.41 -16.23 -12.89
CA TYR A 215 -1.16 -16.75 -11.75
C TYR A 215 -2.47 -15.99 -11.63
N THR A 216 -3.56 -16.71 -11.53
CA THR A 216 -4.88 -16.11 -11.33
C THR A 216 -5.44 -16.53 -9.99
N GLN A 217 -5.92 -15.58 -9.22
CA GLN A 217 -6.61 -15.81 -7.96
C GLN A 217 -7.97 -15.13 -7.99
N PRO A 218 -9.08 -15.88 -7.95
CA PRO A 218 -10.40 -15.31 -7.77
C PRO A 218 -10.53 -14.53 -6.47
N ALA A 219 -11.35 -13.49 -6.44
CA ALA A 219 -11.69 -12.81 -5.20
C ALA A 219 -12.42 -13.75 -4.24
N THR A 220 -12.09 -13.66 -2.96
CA THR A 220 -12.88 -14.28 -1.90
C THR A 220 -14.11 -13.41 -1.67
N LEU A 221 -15.28 -13.88 -2.12
CA LEU A 221 -16.53 -13.16 -1.96
C LEU A 221 -17.09 -13.32 -0.55
N ILE A 222 -17.69 -12.27 -0.02
CA ILE A 222 -18.37 -12.21 1.27
C ILE A 222 -19.73 -11.53 1.11
N ASP A 223 -20.70 -11.92 1.95
CA ASP A 223 -22.07 -11.40 1.85
C ASP A 223 -22.25 -10.04 2.54
N ASN A 224 -21.40 -9.70 3.49
CA ASN A 224 -21.49 -8.52 4.35
C ASN A 224 -20.35 -7.54 4.12
N VAL A 225 -20.26 -6.98 2.93
CA VAL A 225 -19.33 -5.87 2.63
C VAL A 225 -19.81 -4.63 3.37
N VAL A 226 -18.94 -4.06 4.19
CA VAL A 226 -19.15 -2.79 4.91
C VAL A 226 -18.50 -1.65 4.14
N ASP A 227 -17.24 -1.82 3.79
CA ASP A 227 -16.46 -0.82 3.08
C ASP A 227 -15.36 -1.51 2.25
N THR A 228 -15.12 -1.08 1.01
CA THR A 228 -14.04 -1.62 0.17
C THR A 228 -12.79 -0.74 0.19
N MET A 229 -12.73 0.30 1.09
CA MET A 229 -11.54 1.14 1.26
C MET A 229 -10.35 0.30 1.68
N GLY A 230 -9.21 0.48 1.01
CA GLY A 230 -7.99 -0.26 1.30
C GLY A 230 -8.01 -1.74 0.93
N ALA A 231 -9.04 -2.25 0.22
CA ALA A 231 -9.06 -3.65 -0.22
C ALA A 231 -7.86 -4.00 -1.11
N GLY A 232 -7.48 -3.10 -2.03
CA GLY A 232 -6.27 -3.23 -2.86
C GLY A 232 -5.00 -3.23 -2.01
N ASP A 233 -4.86 -2.24 -1.11
CA ASP A 233 -3.71 -2.12 -0.21
C ASP A 233 -3.56 -3.35 0.70
N SER A 234 -4.68 -3.87 1.23
CA SER A 234 -4.67 -5.05 2.09
C SER A 234 -4.29 -6.32 1.33
N PHE A 235 -4.71 -6.43 0.06
CA PHE A 235 -4.31 -7.51 -0.83
C PHE A 235 -2.79 -7.47 -1.10
N LEU A 236 -2.26 -6.34 -1.56
CA LEU A 236 -0.83 -6.22 -1.84
C LEU A 236 0.01 -6.45 -0.58
N THR A 237 -0.41 -5.89 0.56
CA THR A 237 0.30 -6.02 1.83
C THR A 237 0.40 -7.46 2.27
N SER A 238 -0.74 -8.13 2.39
CA SER A 238 -0.75 -9.53 2.86
C SER A 238 -0.12 -10.50 1.87
N PHE A 239 -0.19 -10.20 0.56
CA PHE A 239 0.58 -10.93 -0.43
C PHE A 239 2.09 -10.79 -0.17
N MET A 240 2.59 -9.58 -0.05
CA MET A 240 4.02 -9.31 0.17
C MET A 240 4.51 -9.92 1.48
N ASP A 241 3.76 -9.76 2.56
CA ASP A 241 4.11 -10.29 3.88
C ASP A 241 4.24 -11.81 3.87
N CYS A 242 3.27 -12.50 3.27
CA CYS A 242 3.29 -13.95 3.14
C CYS A 242 4.39 -14.41 2.16
N TYR A 243 4.53 -13.77 1.01
CA TYR A 243 5.50 -14.14 -0.02
C TYR A 243 6.94 -14.06 0.49
N ILE A 244 7.30 -12.96 1.15
CA ILE A 244 8.64 -12.82 1.74
C ILE A 244 8.90 -13.86 2.83
N ASP A 245 7.93 -14.11 3.70
CA ASP A 245 8.05 -15.16 4.74
C ASP A 245 8.23 -16.55 4.13
N GLN A 246 7.45 -16.90 3.09
CA GLN A 246 7.58 -18.18 2.38
C GLN A 246 8.97 -18.35 1.75
N LEU A 247 9.50 -17.30 1.11
CA LEU A 247 10.85 -17.32 0.54
C LEU A 247 11.92 -17.50 1.63
N LYS A 248 11.78 -16.82 2.76
CA LYS A 248 12.70 -16.98 3.91
C LYS A 248 12.69 -18.40 4.49
N ARG A 249 11.55 -19.08 4.40
CA ARG A 249 11.41 -20.51 4.80
C ARG A 249 11.98 -21.48 3.77
N GLY A 250 12.41 -21.02 2.60
CA GLY A 250 12.93 -21.84 1.51
C GLY A 250 11.84 -22.50 0.64
N THR A 251 10.61 -21.98 0.70
CA THR A 251 9.54 -22.44 -0.18
C THR A 251 9.88 -22.10 -1.63
N ASP A 252 9.56 -22.99 -2.55
CA ASP A 252 9.68 -22.73 -3.99
C ASP A 252 8.94 -21.46 -4.40
N ARG A 253 9.52 -20.67 -5.32
CA ARG A 253 8.98 -19.37 -5.70
C ARG A 253 7.54 -19.44 -6.21
N GLN A 254 7.23 -20.43 -7.03
CA GLN A 254 5.88 -20.55 -7.61
C GLN A 254 4.85 -20.96 -6.56
N GLU A 255 5.23 -21.84 -5.64
CA GLU A 255 4.38 -22.25 -4.51
C GLU A 255 4.19 -21.09 -3.54
N ALA A 256 5.24 -20.31 -3.26
CA ALA A 256 5.16 -19.10 -2.45
C ALA A 256 4.18 -18.09 -3.05
N ILE A 257 4.21 -17.87 -4.37
CA ILE A 257 3.25 -17.00 -5.06
C ILE A 257 1.81 -17.51 -4.88
N ARG A 258 1.54 -18.80 -5.19
CA ARG A 258 0.19 -19.37 -5.09
C ARG A 258 -0.37 -19.30 -3.68
N THR A 259 0.44 -19.66 -2.69
CA THR A 259 0.04 -19.60 -1.28
C THR A 259 -0.28 -18.16 -0.87
N SER A 260 0.58 -17.21 -1.22
CA SER A 260 0.42 -15.80 -0.85
C SER A 260 -0.79 -15.14 -1.52
N LEU A 261 -1.07 -15.45 -2.78
CA LEU A 261 -2.27 -14.97 -3.47
C LEU A 261 -3.56 -15.43 -2.78
N LYS A 262 -3.61 -16.68 -2.33
CA LYS A 262 -4.75 -17.23 -1.62
C LYS A 262 -4.97 -16.56 -0.26
N GLU A 263 -3.89 -16.36 0.52
CA GLU A 263 -3.97 -15.69 1.81
C GLU A 263 -4.33 -14.20 1.65
N ALA A 264 -3.79 -13.54 0.62
CA ALA A 264 -4.11 -12.16 0.30
C ALA A 264 -5.58 -11.95 -0.06
N SER A 265 -6.15 -12.82 -0.89
CA SER A 265 -7.57 -12.76 -1.25
C SER A 265 -8.49 -12.90 -0.03
N LYS A 266 -8.14 -13.77 0.93
CA LYS A 266 -8.91 -13.93 2.18
C LYS A 266 -8.79 -12.71 3.09
N PHE A 267 -7.58 -12.16 3.21
CA PHE A 267 -7.36 -11.00 4.07
C PHE A 267 -8.05 -9.76 3.51
N ALA A 268 -7.99 -9.52 2.20
CA ALA A 268 -8.72 -8.44 1.55
C ALA A 268 -10.24 -8.55 1.77
N ALA A 269 -10.80 -9.77 1.69
CA ALA A 269 -12.20 -10.01 2.00
C ALA A 269 -12.54 -9.67 3.47
N HIS A 270 -11.65 -10.02 4.41
CA HIS A 270 -11.82 -9.63 5.82
C HIS A 270 -11.78 -8.10 5.99
N VAL A 271 -10.85 -7.41 5.36
CA VAL A 271 -10.75 -5.94 5.44
C VAL A 271 -12.03 -5.27 4.94
N CYS A 272 -12.68 -5.79 3.91
CA CYS A 272 -13.96 -5.28 3.43
C CYS A 272 -15.12 -5.37 4.46
N THR A 273 -14.93 -6.02 5.62
CA THR A 273 -15.90 -6.01 6.73
C THR A 273 -15.66 -4.89 7.76
N LEU A 274 -14.63 -4.07 7.57
CA LEU A 274 -14.28 -2.97 8.46
C LEU A 274 -14.83 -1.64 7.91
N ASN A 275 -14.94 -0.64 8.77
CA ASN A 275 -15.22 0.74 8.36
C ASN A 275 -13.90 1.47 8.07
N GLY A 276 -13.84 2.27 7.01
CA GLY A 276 -12.60 2.88 6.54
C GLY A 276 -11.61 1.81 6.09
N ALA A 277 -10.34 2.16 5.94
CA ALA A 277 -9.35 1.22 5.47
C ALA A 277 -9.13 0.06 6.48
N PHE A 278 -8.91 0.37 7.75
CA PHE A 278 -8.59 -0.64 8.77
C PHE A 278 -9.25 -0.37 10.13
N GLY A 279 -10.38 0.35 10.15
CA GLY A 279 -11.04 0.76 11.37
C GLY A 279 -10.44 2.05 11.97
N TYR A 280 -10.46 2.17 13.30
CA TYR A 280 -9.94 3.33 14.03
C TYR A 280 -10.62 4.66 13.68
N GLY A 281 -11.93 4.62 13.44
CA GLY A 281 -12.70 5.82 13.14
C GLY A 281 -12.82 6.77 14.33
N LYS A 282 -12.75 8.07 14.07
CA LYS A 282 -12.98 9.16 15.03
C LYS A 282 -13.96 10.16 14.45
N PRO A 283 -14.96 10.67 15.22
CA PRO A 283 -15.79 11.79 14.76
C PRO A 283 -14.93 13.03 14.49
N TYR A 284 -15.31 13.81 13.47
CA TYR A 284 -14.73 15.12 13.21
C TYR A 284 -15.85 16.18 13.10
N GLU A 285 -15.50 17.42 13.41
CA GLU A 285 -16.34 18.61 13.24
C GLU A 285 -15.85 19.36 11.99
N ASP A 286 -16.80 19.94 11.21
CA ASP A 286 -16.51 20.70 9.98
C ASP A 286 -15.79 22.03 10.25
#